data_bd22d659b731c7ac937128f87f925766
#
_entry.id   bd22d659b731c7ac937128f87f925766
#
_cell.length_a   1.000
_cell.length_b   1.000
_cell.length_c   1.000
_cell.angle_alpha   90.00
_cell.angle_beta   90.00
_cell.angle_gamma   90.00
#
_symmetry.space_group_name_H-M   'P 1'
#
loop_
_entity.id
_entity.type
_entity.pdbx_description
1 polymer ?
#
loop_
_entity_poly.entity_id
_entity_poly.type
_entity_poly.pdbx_seq_one_letter_code
_entity_poly.pdbx_strand_id
1 'polypeptide(L)'
;MTALRTVTVDGSPVHVLESGTGPAVLMLHGSGPGTTGSGAWATTAQALGTSWHLVAPDQAGFGRTPIPADSRGGLRLWTEQAAGLMDALGVEHYAVVGHSMGGAVALALAAARPQQVTRVVAVSTMGAPGAPLSAELDAVWAAAADPLGARDMLSRLVLDQALVTESAVAARAAAMRAGAAAFASLFPPPRARWADDLTLSAQTLAGVRAPVLLVHGAEDRVTPLGTAALPLLEHLADVHLYVLGRCGHVPALEHPHDFRRLLSCFLGRERGP
;
A
#
# COMPACT_ATOMS: atom_id res chain seq x y z
N MET A 1 -18.12 -1.77 -13.61
CA MET A 1 -17.44 -3.04 -14.01
C MET A 1 -16.00 -2.99 -13.51
N THR A 2 -15.43 -4.11 -13.09
CA THR A 2 -14.03 -4.22 -12.70
C THR A 2 -13.23 -4.72 -13.89
N ALA A 3 -12.14 -4.04 -14.26
CA ALA A 3 -11.30 -4.36 -15.40
C ALA A 3 -9.81 -4.30 -15.05
N LEU A 4 -9.02 -5.13 -15.71
CA LEU A 4 -7.55 -5.03 -15.73
C LEU A 4 -7.16 -4.35 -17.04
N ARG A 5 -6.38 -3.28 -16.97
CA ARG A 5 -5.87 -2.57 -18.16
C ARG A 5 -4.43 -2.11 -17.97
N THR A 6 -3.84 -1.63 -19.03
CA THR A 6 -2.52 -1.00 -19.00
C THR A 6 -2.67 0.49 -19.33
N VAL A 7 -2.02 1.33 -18.53
CA VAL A 7 -1.94 2.79 -18.74
C VAL A 7 -0.47 3.13 -18.99
N THR A 8 -0.18 3.95 -19.97
CA THR A 8 1.18 4.44 -20.19
C THR A 8 1.44 5.67 -19.31
N VAL A 9 2.45 5.60 -18.48
CA VAL A 9 2.90 6.68 -17.60
C VAL A 9 4.37 6.97 -17.93
N ASP A 10 4.68 8.16 -18.39
CA ASP A 10 6.03 8.59 -18.79
C ASP A 10 6.74 7.57 -19.71
N GLY A 11 6.01 7.05 -20.69
CA GLY A 11 6.50 6.04 -21.64
C GLY A 11 6.57 4.61 -21.10
N SER A 12 6.29 4.37 -19.83
CA SER A 12 6.32 3.05 -19.20
C SER A 12 4.91 2.47 -19.01
N PRO A 13 4.67 1.16 -19.23
CA PRO A 13 3.38 0.55 -19.01
C PRO A 13 3.14 0.32 -17.51
N VAL A 14 1.99 0.74 -17.00
CA VAL A 14 1.50 0.48 -15.66
C VAL A 14 0.25 -0.38 -15.73
N HIS A 15 0.27 -1.56 -15.11
CA HIS A 15 -0.89 -2.43 -15.03
C HIS A 15 -1.78 -2.01 -13.88
N VAL A 16 -3.09 -1.90 -14.15
CA VAL A 16 -4.05 -1.31 -13.21
C VAL A 16 -5.30 -2.18 -13.12
N LEU A 17 -5.73 -2.47 -11.91
CA LEU A 17 -7.12 -2.87 -11.64
C LEU A 17 -7.94 -1.59 -11.51
N GLU A 18 -8.97 -1.44 -12.32
CA GLU A 18 -9.88 -0.31 -12.26
C GLU A 18 -11.32 -0.78 -12.04
N SER A 19 -12.05 -0.10 -11.18
CA SER A 19 -13.42 -0.48 -10.83
C SER A 19 -14.27 0.74 -10.50
N GLY A 20 -15.50 0.72 -10.95
CA GLY A 20 -16.54 1.67 -10.56
C GLY A 20 -16.47 3.02 -11.25
N THR A 21 -17.29 3.94 -10.75
CA THR A 21 -17.41 5.33 -11.20
C THR A 21 -17.68 6.21 -9.98
N GLY A 22 -17.43 7.53 -10.10
CA GLY A 22 -17.61 8.47 -8.98
C GLY A 22 -16.29 9.11 -8.56
N PRO A 23 -16.18 9.64 -7.33
CA PRO A 23 -14.94 10.21 -6.82
C PRO A 23 -13.79 9.19 -6.87
N ALA A 24 -12.62 9.63 -7.32
CA ALA A 24 -11.49 8.73 -7.53
C ALA A 24 -10.76 8.39 -6.23
N VAL A 25 -10.33 7.12 -6.13
CA VAL A 25 -9.51 6.60 -5.04
C VAL A 25 -8.36 5.77 -5.62
N LEU A 26 -7.14 6.24 -5.42
CA LEU A 26 -5.93 5.49 -5.75
C LEU A 26 -5.62 4.51 -4.62
N MET A 27 -5.37 3.22 -4.94
CA MET A 27 -5.16 2.16 -3.96
C MET A 27 -3.78 1.52 -4.15
N LEU A 28 -2.84 1.81 -3.24
CA LEU A 28 -1.44 1.40 -3.31
C LEU A 28 -1.16 0.19 -2.42
N HIS A 29 -0.56 -0.86 -2.98
CA HIS A 29 -0.26 -2.11 -2.28
C HIS A 29 1.06 -2.05 -1.51
N GLY A 30 1.33 -3.04 -0.65
CA GLY A 30 2.57 -3.19 0.11
C GLY A 30 3.69 -3.87 -0.68
N SER A 31 4.87 -4.03 -0.03
CA SER A 31 6.11 -4.53 -0.63
C SER A 31 6.33 -6.04 -0.47
N GLY A 32 5.35 -6.82 -0.03
CA GLY A 32 5.53 -8.27 0.08
C GLY A 32 5.82 -8.92 -1.28
N PRO A 33 6.74 -9.90 -1.37
CA PRO A 33 7.01 -10.62 -2.62
C PRO A 33 5.74 -11.17 -3.26
N GLY A 34 5.58 -10.97 -4.56
CA GLY A 34 4.41 -11.40 -5.33
C GLY A 34 3.12 -10.60 -5.06
N THR A 35 3.22 -9.43 -4.43
CA THR A 35 2.08 -8.53 -4.27
C THR A 35 1.75 -7.83 -5.59
N THR A 36 0.46 -7.60 -5.83
CA THR A 36 -0.06 -6.86 -7.01
C THR A 36 -1.20 -5.95 -6.57
N GLY A 37 -1.52 -4.95 -7.37
CA GLY A 37 -2.66 -4.07 -7.13
C GLY A 37 -3.97 -4.86 -7.06
N SER A 38 -4.18 -5.78 -8.00
CA SER A 38 -5.37 -6.64 -8.02
C SER A 38 -5.40 -7.63 -6.84
N GLY A 39 -4.26 -8.23 -6.49
CA GLY A 39 -4.18 -9.16 -5.37
C GLY A 39 -4.46 -8.53 -4.01
N ALA A 40 -4.06 -7.27 -3.85
CA ALA A 40 -4.29 -6.53 -2.61
C ALA A 40 -5.72 -5.98 -2.51
N TRP A 41 -6.29 -5.51 -3.62
CA TRP A 41 -7.44 -4.62 -3.58
C TRP A 41 -8.70 -5.10 -4.30
N ALA A 42 -8.67 -6.22 -5.06
CA ALA A 42 -9.82 -6.64 -5.87
C ALA A 42 -11.11 -6.80 -5.05
N THR A 43 -11.05 -7.43 -3.86
CA THR A 43 -12.21 -7.63 -2.99
C THR A 43 -12.77 -6.30 -2.46
N THR A 44 -11.89 -5.38 -2.08
CA THR A 44 -12.28 -4.03 -1.63
C THR A 44 -12.84 -3.22 -2.81
N ALA A 45 -12.19 -3.30 -3.97
CA ALA A 45 -12.63 -2.61 -5.19
C ALA A 45 -14.01 -3.09 -5.66
N GLN A 46 -14.26 -4.38 -5.61
CA GLN A 46 -15.59 -4.93 -5.94
C GLN A 46 -16.68 -4.42 -4.99
N ALA A 47 -16.39 -4.35 -3.70
CA ALA A 47 -17.36 -3.93 -2.70
C ALA A 47 -17.65 -2.41 -2.74
N LEU A 48 -16.67 -1.58 -3.06
CA LEU A 48 -16.78 -0.12 -3.03
C LEU A 48 -17.01 0.51 -4.42
N GLY A 49 -16.84 -0.23 -5.51
CA GLY A 49 -16.93 0.27 -6.89
C GLY A 49 -18.32 0.79 -7.32
N THR A 50 -19.35 0.67 -6.48
CA THR A 50 -20.67 1.31 -6.71
C THR A 50 -20.67 2.78 -6.32
N SER A 51 -19.72 3.24 -5.50
CA SER A 51 -19.67 4.60 -4.94
C SER A 51 -18.42 5.38 -5.33
N TRP A 52 -17.35 4.69 -5.71
CA TRP A 52 -16.05 5.30 -6.05
C TRP A 52 -15.47 4.72 -7.33
N HIS A 53 -14.70 5.55 -8.01
CA HIS A 53 -13.79 5.12 -9.08
C HIS A 53 -12.47 4.68 -8.46
N LEU A 54 -12.24 3.38 -8.39
CA LEU A 54 -11.08 2.77 -7.71
C LEU A 54 -10.01 2.41 -8.73
N VAL A 55 -8.78 2.86 -8.47
CA VAL A 55 -7.60 2.67 -9.32
C VAL A 55 -6.51 2.00 -8.49
N ALA A 56 -6.20 0.73 -8.76
CA ALA A 56 -5.21 -0.04 -8.03
C ALA A 56 -4.09 -0.52 -8.96
N PRO A 57 -2.98 0.23 -9.09
CA PRO A 57 -1.85 -0.15 -9.94
C PRO A 57 -1.02 -1.28 -9.31
N ASP A 58 -0.39 -2.06 -10.18
CA ASP A 58 0.85 -2.74 -9.81
C ASP A 58 1.93 -1.66 -9.75
N GLN A 59 2.54 -1.44 -8.59
CA GLN A 59 3.62 -0.46 -8.45
C GLN A 59 4.86 -0.96 -9.20
N ALA A 60 5.72 -0.05 -9.66
CA ALA A 60 6.91 -0.38 -10.47
C ALA A 60 7.76 -1.49 -9.83
N GLY A 61 8.03 -2.54 -10.59
CA GLY A 61 8.75 -3.74 -10.16
C GLY A 61 7.88 -4.81 -9.49
N PHE A 62 6.57 -4.56 -9.38
CA PHE A 62 5.61 -5.54 -8.89
C PHE A 62 4.63 -5.98 -9.97
N GLY A 63 4.11 -7.19 -9.82
CA GLY A 63 3.12 -7.74 -10.71
C GLY A 63 3.58 -7.74 -12.18
N ARG A 64 2.86 -7.02 -13.01
CA ARG A 64 3.14 -6.88 -14.45
C ARG A 64 3.72 -5.52 -14.83
N THR A 65 3.94 -4.62 -13.87
CA THR A 65 4.53 -3.31 -14.12
C THR A 65 6.05 -3.39 -14.00
N PRO A 66 6.81 -3.11 -15.08
CA PRO A 66 8.26 -3.17 -15.04
C PRO A 66 8.87 -2.04 -14.19
N ILE A 67 10.13 -2.23 -13.80
CA ILE A 67 10.95 -1.13 -13.31
C ILE A 67 11.46 -0.35 -14.52
N PRO A 68 11.31 1.00 -14.58
CA PRO A 68 11.91 1.80 -15.64
C PRO A 68 13.44 1.59 -15.67
N ALA A 69 14.02 1.53 -16.89
CA ALA A 69 15.42 1.14 -17.11
C ALA A 69 16.45 1.98 -16.30
N ASP A 70 16.15 3.27 -16.14
CA ASP A 70 17.04 4.22 -15.47
C ASP A 70 16.71 4.41 -13.98
N SER A 71 15.83 3.56 -13.42
CA SER A 71 15.39 3.65 -12.02
C SER A 71 15.97 2.54 -11.16
N ARG A 72 16.27 2.89 -9.89
CA ARG A 72 16.72 1.94 -8.86
C ARG A 72 15.62 1.53 -7.87
N GLY A 73 14.36 1.89 -8.14
CA GLY A 73 13.28 1.71 -7.18
C GLY A 73 13.24 2.82 -6.13
N GLY A 74 12.55 2.55 -5.02
CA GLY A 74 12.46 3.43 -3.86
C GLY A 74 11.25 4.34 -3.84
N LEU A 75 11.08 5.06 -2.71
CA LEU A 75 9.90 5.88 -2.42
C LEU A 75 9.59 6.89 -3.52
N ARG A 76 10.64 7.54 -4.06
CA ARG A 76 10.49 8.54 -5.11
C ARG A 76 9.86 7.95 -6.38
N LEU A 77 10.38 6.81 -6.87
CA LEU A 77 9.84 6.15 -8.07
C LEU A 77 8.34 5.85 -7.94
N TRP A 78 7.94 5.23 -6.83
CA TRP A 78 6.54 4.84 -6.61
C TRP A 78 5.64 6.07 -6.43
N THR A 79 6.14 7.14 -5.82
CA THR A 79 5.41 8.40 -5.68
C THR A 79 5.21 9.09 -7.03
N GLU A 80 6.26 9.17 -7.86
CA GLU A 80 6.20 9.74 -9.22
C GLU A 80 5.28 8.91 -10.12
N GLN A 81 5.38 7.56 -10.08
CA GLN A 81 4.48 6.68 -10.82
C GLN A 81 3.01 6.88 -10.41
N ALA A 82 2.73 6.97 -9.10
CA ALA A 82 1.38 7.18 -8.59
C ALA A 82 0.80 8.52 -9.06
N ALA A 83 1.59 9.60 -9.00
CA ALA A 83 1.21 10.91 -9.51
C ALA A 83 0.96 10.88 -11.03
N GLY A 84 1.93 10.39 -11.80
CA GLY A 84 1.84 10.30 -13.26
C GLY A 84 0.69 9.42 -13.74
N LEU A 85 0.34 8.36 -12.99
CA LEU A 85 -0.83 7.53 -13.30
C LEU A 85 -2.13 8.33 -13.20
N MET A 86 -2.32 9.10 -12.13
CA MET A 86 -3.53 9.92 -11.97
C MET A 86 -3.59 11.04 -12.99
N ASP A 87 -2.45 11.65 -13.33
CA ASP A 87 -2.35 12.64 -14.39
C ASP A 87 -2.71 12.02 -15.76
N ALA A 88 -2.19 10.83 -16.08
CA ALA A 88 -2.49 10.10 -17.34
C ALA A 88 -3.96 9.65 -17.46
N LEU A 89 -4.64 9.47 -16.31
CA LEU A 89 -6.07 9.17 -16.27
C LEU A 89 -6.96 10.41 -16.33
N GLY A 90 -6.38 11.62 -16.32
CA GLY A 90 -7.11 12.88 -16.28
C GLY A 90 -7.84 13.14 -14.96
N VAL A 91 -7.35 12.57 -13.85
CA VAL A 91 -7.97 12.68 -12.52
C VAL A 91 -7.30 13.79 -11.72
N GLU A 92 -7.96 14.93 -11.58
CA GLU A 92 -7.42 16.11 -10.90
C GLU A 92 -7.48 16.01 -9.37
N HIS A 93 -8.53 15.39 -8.82
CA HIS A 93 -8.72 15.25 -7.38
C HIS A 93 -9.04 13.81 -7.00
N TYR A 94 -8.32 13.26 -6.04
CA TYR A 94 -8.49 11.87 -5.61
C TYR A 94 -8.10 11.67 -4.15
N ALA A 95 -8.70 10.65 -3.52
CA ALA A 95 -8.22 10.12 -2.27
C ALA A 95 -7.15 9.04 -2.53
N VAL A 96 -6.30 8.79 -1.54
CA VAL A 96 -5.29 7.72 -1.63
C VAL A 96 -5.45 6.77 -0.45
N VAL A 97 -5.50 5.48 -0.74
CA VAL A 97 -5.46 4.40 0.24
C VAL A 97 -4.18 3.62 0.03
N GLY A 98 -3.31 3.53 1.02
CA GLY A 98 -2.04 2.81 0.90
C GLY A 98 -1.83 1.82 2.03
N HIS A 99 -1.40 0.59 1.70
CA HIS A 99 -1.07 -0.44 2.66
C HIS A 99 0.45 -0.61 2.76
N SER A 100 0.99 -0.66 3.98
CA SER A 100 2.40 -0.92 4.26
C SER A 100 3.32 0.09 3.51
N MET A 101 4.19 -0.36 2.61
CA MET A 101 4.95 0.51 1.70
C MET A 101 4.04 1.50 0.95
N GLY A 102 2.90 1.03 0.45
CA GLY A 102 1.92 1.89 -0.23
C GLY A 102 1.37 3.01 0.66
N GLY A 103 1.37 2.84 1.99
CA GLY A 103 1.02 3.88 2.95
C GLY A 103 2.09 4.99 3.01
N ALA A 104 3.37 4.64 3.00
CA ALA A 104 4.46 5.61 2.90
C ALA A 104 4.39 6.39 1.57
N VAL A 105 4.13 5.67 0.45
CA VAL A 105 3.92 6.30 -0.87
C VAL A 105 2.71 7.23 -0.85
N ALA A 106 1.59 6.85 -0.21
CA ALA A 106 0.38 7.67 -0.10
C ALA A 106 0.64 8.99 0.65
N LEU A 107 1.38 8.93 1.77
CA LEU A 107 1.77 10.11 2.54
C LEU A 107 2.74 11.01 1.75
N ALA A 108 3.75 10.42 1.08
CA ALA A 108 4.68 11.14 0.23
C ALA A 108 3.95 11.84 -0.94
N LEU A 109 3.02 11.15 -1.58
CA LEU A 109 2.19 11.69 -2.65
C LEU A 109 1.32 12.85 -2.18
N ALA A 110 0.70 12.74 -1.00
CA ALA A 110 -0.11 13.80 -0.42
C ALA A 110 0.71 15.05 -0.11
N ALA A 111 1.95 14.90 0.34
CA ALA A 111 2.87 16.02 0.55
C ALA A 111 3.34 16.66 -0.77
N ALA A 112 3.59 15.84 -1.81
CA ALA A 112 4.02 16.31 -3.13
C ALA A 112 2.88 16.94 -3.96
N ARG A 113 1.64 16.50 -3.75
CA ARG A 113 0.45 16.91 -4.52
C ARG A 113 -0.69 17.40 -3.61
N PRO A 114 -0.44 18.42 -2.73
CA PRO A 114 -1.39 18.81 -1.68
C PRO A 114 -2.70 19.42 -2.21
N GLN A 115 -2.75 19.82 -3.48
CA GLN A 115 -3.96 20.32 -4.12
C GLN A 115 -4.80 19.21 -4.74
N GLN A 116 -4.18 18.09 -5.14
CA GLN A 116 -4.84 16.99 -5.82
C GLN A 116 -5.31 15.90 -4.84
N VAL A 117 -4.49 15.57 -3.82
CA VAL A 117 -4.85 14.57 -2.83
C VAL A 117 -5.85 15.13 -1.83
N THR A 118 -7.05 14.56 -1.82
CA THR A 118 -8.17 15.03 -0.99
C THR A 118 -8.22 14.42 0.39
N ARG A 119 -7.79 13.15 0.52
CA ARG A 119 -7.75 12.35 1.76
C ARG A 119 -6.68 11.28 1.65
N VAL A 120 -6.13 10.85 2.78
CA VAL A 120 -5.20 9.72 2.86
C VAL A 120 -5.71 8.69 3.85
N VAL A 121 -5.73 7.42 3.46
CA VAL A 121 -5.88 6.30 4.39
C VAL A 121 -4.60 5.47 4.34
N ALA A 122 -3.82 5.49 5.40
CA ALA A 122 -2.58 4.73 5.51
C ALA A 122 -2.80 3.52 6.44
N VAL A 123 -2.70 2.31 5.86
CA VAL A 123 -3.06 1.04 6.51
C VAL A 123 -1.80 0.29 6.87
N SER A 124 -1.58 -0.03 8.14
CA SER A 124 -0.38 -0.76 8.62
C SER A 124 0.88 -0.20 7.96
N THR A 125 1.00 1.13 7.99
CA THR A 125 1.90 1.88 7.09
C THR A 125 3.35 1.79 7.53
N MET A 126 4.25 1.84 6.57
CA MET A 126 5.65 2.23 6.73
C MET A 126 5.79 3.76 6.67
N GLY A 127 6.99 4.26 6.86
CA GLY A 127 7.33 5.66 6.61
C GLY A 127 7.47 6.53 7.86
N ALA A 128 7.23 6.01 9.05
CA ALA A 128 7.42 6.77 10.28
C ALA A 128 8.92 7.14 10.50
N PRO A 129 9.22 8.37 10.91
CA PRO A 129 10.59 8.77 11.24
C PRO A 129 11.20 7.87 12.32
N GLY A 130 12.41 7.37 12.06
CA GLY A 130 13.16 6.53 13.00
C GLY A 130 12.61 5.11 13.21
N ALA A 131 11.60 4.68 12.43
CA ALA A 131 11.09 3.33 12.51
C ALA A 131 12.15 2.31 12.06
N PRO A 132 12.57 1.36 12.91
CA PRO A 132 13.54 0.35 12.53
C PRO A 132 12.91 -0.69 11.59
N LEU A 133 13.75 -1.34 10.77
CA LEU A 133 13.33 -2.57 10.11
C LEU A 133 13.02 -3.63 11.16
N SER A 134 11.76 -4.09 11.23
CA SER A 134 11.38 -5.18 12.12
C SER A 134 11.93 -6.53 11.62
N ALA A 135 12.16 -7.46 12.54
CA ALA A 135 12.58 -8.82 12.16
C ALA A 135 11.52 -9.52 11.27
N GLU A 136 10.25 -9.25 11.52
CA GLU A 136 9.15 -9.82 10.73
C GLU A 136 9.11 -9.25 9.30
N LEU A 137 9.33 -7.94 9.13
CA LEU A 137 9.41 -7.34 7.80
C LEU A 137 10.63 -7.84 7.01
N ASP A 138 11.78 -7.96 7.66
CA ASP A 138 12.97 -8.54 7.02
C ASP A 138 12.73 -9.99 6.59
N ALA A 139 12.08 -10.80 7.43
CA ALA A 139 11.68 -12.16 7.10
C ALA A 139 10.68 -12.22 5.94
N VAL A 140 9.70 -11.32 5.89
CA VAL A 140 8.77 -11.18 4.76
C VAL A 140 9.52 -10.90 3.46
N TRP A 141 10.47 -9.98 3.47
CA TRP A 141 11.27 -9.65 2.28
C TRP A 141 12.30 -10.73 1.91
N ALA A 142 12.68 -11.57 2.87
CA ALA A 142 13.61 -12.69 2.68
C ALA A 142 12.92 -13.99 2.21
N ALA A 143 11.57 -14.03 2.19
CA ALA A 143 10.82 -15.24 1.92
C ALA A 143 11.18 -15.86 0.57
N ALA A 144 11.44 -17.18 0.57
CA ALA A 144 11.72 -17.94 -0.64
C ALA A 144 10.50 -18.01 -1.57
N ALA A 145 10.74 -17.99 -2.88
CA ALA A 145 9.67 -18.01 -3.88
C ALA A 145 9.16 -19.45 -4.16
N ASP A 146 8.85 -20.17 -3.09
CA ASP A 146 8.30 -21.52 -3.09
C ASP A 146 7.10 -21.63 -2.12
N PRO A 147 6.40 -22.77 -2.06
CA PRO A 147 5.23 -22.92 -1.18
C PRO A 147 5.54 -22.77 0.31
N LEU A 148 6.73 -23.18 0.79
CA LEU A 148 7.10 -23.06 2.20
C LEU A 148 7.37 -21.62 2.57
N GLY A 149 8.15 -20.91 1.76
CA GLY A 149 8.39 -19.47 1.96
C GLY A 149 7.13 -18.63 1.82
N ALA A 150 6.25 -18.96 0.87
CA ALA A 150 4.96 -18.29 0.73
C ALA A 150 4.06 -18.50 1.96
N ARG A 151 4.03 -19.72 2.53
CA ARG A 151 3.28 -20.02 3.75
C ARG A 151 3.84 -19.26 4.95
N ASP A 152 5.17 -19.32 5.18
CA ASP A 152 5.83 -18.59 6.26
C ASP A 152 5.54 -17.09 6.16
N MET A 153 5.70 -16.50 4.98
CA MET A 153 5.40 -15.09 4.75
C MET A 153 3.94 -14.74 5.07
N LEU A 154 2.96 -15.50 4.54
CA LEU A 154 1.55 -15.24 4.80
C LEU A 154 1.21 -15.37 6.29
N SER A 155 1.79 -16.37 6.98
CA SER A 155 1.61 -16.58 8.42
C SER A 155 2.13 -15.42 9.27
N ARG A 156 3.14 -14.68 8.79
CA ARG A 156 3.66 -13.47 9.45
C ARG A 156 2.77 -12.25 9.24
N LEU A 157 2.09 -12.19 8.09
CA LEU A 157 1.25 -11.05 7.72
C LEU A 157 -0.09 -11.03 8.44
N VAL A 158 -0.66 -12.18 8.79
CA VAL A 158 -1.99 -12.26 9.40
C VAL A 158 -1.94 -12.86 10.80
N LEU A 159 -2.80 -12.39 11.68
CA LEU A 159 -3.01 -12.99 12.99
C LEU A 159 -3.88 -14.26 12.88
N ASP A 160 -4.96 -14.20 12.09
CA ASP A 160 -5.84 -15.34 11.85
C ASP A 160 -5.22 -16.31 10.85
N GLN A 161 -4.62 -17.38 11.37
CA GLN A 161 -3.95 -18.41 10.57
C GLN A 161 -4.91 -19.22 9.68
N ALA A 162 -6.22 -19.17 9.91
CA ALA A 162 -7.22 -19.79 9.03
C ALA A 162 -7.24 -19.14 7.62
N LEU A 163 -6.75 -17.91 7.50
CA LEU A 163 -6.60 -17.21 6.22
C LEU A 163 -5.43 -17.75 5.37
N VAL A 164 -4.50 -18.50 5.96
CA VAL A 164 -3.34 -19.09 5.27
C VAL A 164 -3.75 -20.44 4.64
N THR A 165 -4.67 -20.40 3.71
CA THR A 165 -5.17 -21.59 3.02
C THR A 165 -4.18 -22.13 1.98
N GLU A 166 -4.29 -23.41 1.62
CA GLU A 166 -3.45 -24.03 0.57
C GLU A 166 -3.56 -23.26 -0.77
N SER A 167 -4.77 -22.80 -1.11
CA SER A 167 -4.99 -22.01 -2.32
C SER A 167 -4.31 -20.65 -2.26
N ALA A 168 -4.35 -19.97 -1.12
CA ALA A 168 -3.65 -18.70 -0.91
C ALA A 168 -2.13 -18.87 -1.01
N VAL A 169 -1.59 -19.93 -0.40
CA VAL A 169 -0.16 -20.29 -0.46
C VAL A 169 0.26 -20.58 -1.89
N ALA A 170 -0.48 -21.43 -2.61
CA ALA A 170 -0.15 -21.76 -4.00
C ALA A 170 -0.17 -20.54 -4.92
N ALA A 171 -1.20 -19.69 -4.80
CA ALA A 171 -1.31 -18.45 -5.57
C ALA A 171 -0.17 -17.48 -5.25
N ARG A 172 0.17 -17.31 -3.97
CA ARG A 172 1.28 -16.45 -3.54
C ARG A 172 2.62 -16.98 -4.03
N ALA A 173 2.92 -18.27 -3.89
CA ALA A 173 4.16 -18.87 -4.38
C ALA A 173 4.32 -18.70 -5.90
N ALA A 174 3.24 -18.83 -6.67
CA ALA A 174 3.27 -18.59 -8.11
C ALA A 174 3.60 -17.13 -8.44
N ALA A 175 2.97 -16.16 -7.76
CA ALA A 175 3.22 -14.74 -7.94
C ALA A 175 4.66 -14.35 -7.52
N MET A 176 5.16 -14.90 -6.41
CA MET A 176 6.55 -14.69 -5.96
C MET A 176 7.55 -15.18 -7.00
N ARG A 177 7.36 -16.39 -7.58
CA ARG A 177 8.23 -16.90 -8.65
C ARG A 177 8.22 -16.00 -9.87
N ALA A 178 7.04 -15.56 -10.31
CA ALA A 178 6.91 -14.68 -11.46
C ALA A 178 7.62 -13.34 -11.29
N GLY A 179 7.62 -12.78 -10.08
CA GLY A 179 8.24 -11.49 -9.75
C GLY A 179 9.63 -11.58 -9.12
N ALA A 180 10.23 -12.76 -8.97
CA ALA A 180 11.42 -12.96 -8.13
C ALA A 180 12.61 -12.09 -8.54
N ALA A 181 12.92 -11.99 -9.83
CA ALA A 181 14.05 -11.20 -10.35
C ALA A 181 13.85 -9.69 -10.09
N ALA A 182 12.65 -9.17 -10.38
CA ALA A 182 12.32 -7.78 -10.13
C ALA A 182 12.37 -7.46 -8.62
N PHE A 183 11.80 -8.33 -7.79
CA PHE A 183 11.82 -8.15 -6.33
C PHE A 183 13.24 -8.15 -5.77
N ALA A 184 14.11 -9.07 -6.22
CA ALA A 184 15.51 -9.12 -5.80
C ALA A 184 16.28 -7.84 -6.20
N SER A 185 15.94 -7.20 -7.31
CA SER A 185 16.54 -5.93 -7.71
C SER A 185 16.02 -4.74 -6.92
N LEU A 186 14.77 -4.78 -6.44
CA LEU A 186 14.17 -3.74 -5.61
C LEU A 186 14.70 -3.76 -4.17
N PHE A 187 14.83 -4.95 -3.59
CA PHE A 187 15.17 -5.14 -2.17
C PHE A 187 16.39 -6.05 -1.96
N PRO A 188 17.55 -5.76 -2.59
CA PRO A 188 18.77 -6.53 -2.35
C PRO A 188 19.29 -6.30 -0.93
N PRO A 189 19.96 -7.30 -0.31
CA PRO A 189 20.61 -7.13 0.99
C PRO A 189 21.74 -6.06 0.94
N PRO A 190 22.01 -5.37 2.05
CA PRO A 190 21.32 -5.39 3.34
C PRO A 190 19.98 -4.61 3.27
N ARG A 191 18.88 -5.23 3.77
CA ARG A 191 17.52 -4.69 3.60
C ARG A 191 17.19 -3.51 4.50
N ALA A 192 17.96 -3.26 5.56
CA ALA A 192 17.76 -2.12 6.46
C ALA A 192 17.72 -0.78 5.69
N ARG A 193 18.62 -0.61 4.69
CA ARG A 193 18.65 0.59 3.85
C ARG A 193 17.32 0.87 3.10
N TRP A 194 16.53 -0.14 2.82
CA TRP A 194 15.26 0.00 2.11
C TRP A 194 14.15 0.46 3.04
N ALA A 195 14.20 0.07 4.32
CA ALA A 195 13.34 0.64 5.34
C ALA A 195 13.66 2.13 5.54
N ASP A 196 14.95 2.48 5.54
CA ASP A 196 15.41 3.87 5.63
C ASP A 196 14.95 4.70 4.42
N ASP A 197 15.07 4.14 3.19
CA ASP A 197 14.62 4.80 1.95
C ASP A 197 13.11 5.04 1.90
N LEU A 198 12.32 4.22 2.59
CA LEU A 198 10.88 4.39 2.73
C LEU A 198 10.48 5.31 3.89
N THR A 199 11.44 5.78 4.70
CA THR A 199 11.19 6.68 5.82
C THR A 199 10.91 8.10 5.34
N LEU A 200 9.84 8.69 5.86
CA LEU A 200 9.45 10.07 5.57
C LEU A 200 10.10 11.03 6.57
N SER A 201 10.60 12.15 6.08
CA SER A 201 11.08 13.20 6.98
C SER A 201 9.91 13.89 7.70
N ALA A 202 10.17 14.45 8.89
CA ALA A 202 9.21 15.28 9.60
C ALA A 202 8.70 16.44 8.71
N GLN A 203 9.58 17.02 7.88
CA GLN A 203 9.22 18.07 6.94
C GLN A 203 8.24 17.57 5.85
N THR A 204 8.46 16.37 5.31
CA THR A 204 7.55 15.76 4.34
C THR A 204 6.18 15.53 4.97
N LEU A 205 6.13 14.96 6.17
CA LEU A 205 4.88 14.70 6.90
C LEU A 205 4.13 15.99 7.24
N ALA A 206 4.83 17.05 7.65
CA ALA A 206 4.23 18.36 7.88
C ALA A 206 3.67 19.02 6.61
N GLY A 207 4.14 18.57 5.43
CA GLY A 207 3.61 19.00 4.12
C GLY A 207 2.27 18.35 3.75
N VAL A 208 1.84 17.30 4.43
CA VAL A 208 0.56 16.63 4.19
C VAL A 208 -0.58 17.53 4.68
N ARG A 209 -1.38 18.05 3.76
CA ARG A 209 -2.52 18.95 4.05
C ARG A 209 -3.86 18.23 4.06
N ALA A 210 -3.93 17.07 3.43
CA ALA A 210 -5.13 16.25 3.41
C ALA A 210 -5.38 15.62 4.78
N PRO A 211 -6.65 15.47 5.23
CA PRO A 211 -6.97 14.64 6.38
C PRO A 211 -6.45 13.22 6.21
N VAL A 212 -5.86 12.66 7.27
CA VAL A 212 -5.25 11.32 7.29
C VAL A 212 -6.01 10.41 8.24
N LEU A 213 -6.34 9.21 7.80
CA LEU A 213 -6.77 8.11 8.65
C LEU A 213 -5.68 7.03 8.66
N LEU A 214 -5.08 6.79 9.81
CA LEU A 214 -4.23 5.64 10.06
C LEU A 214 -5.12 4.48 10.51
N VAL A 215 -5.04 3.33 9.84
CA VAL A 215 -5.72 2.09 10.24
C VAL A 215 -4.66 1.05 10.54
N HIS A 216 -4.66 0.47 11.75
CA HIS A 216 -3.57 -0.41 12.17
C HIS A 216 -4.08 -1.61 12.96
N GLY A 217 -3.49 -2.80 12.74
CA GLY A 217 -3.73 -3.97 13.56
C GLY A 217 -2.98 -3.87 14.90
N ALA A 218 -3.65 -4.17 16.01
CA ALA A 218 -3.04 -4.11 17.34
C ALA A 218 -1.88 -5.10 17.50
N GLU A 219 -1.94 -6.24 16.79
CA GLU A 219 -0.98 -7.33 16.84
C GLU A 219 -0.06 -7.37 15.59
N ASP A 220 0.01 -6.26 14.84
CA ASP A 220 0.92 -6.12 13.70
C ASP A 220 2.39 -6.16 14.16
N ARG A 221 3.10 -7.21 13.75
CA ARG A 221 4.52 -7.42 14.04
C ARG A 221 5.41 -7.03 12.87
N VAL A 222 4.83 -6.87 11.68
CA VAL A 222 5.55 -6.47 10.46
C VAL A 222 5.89 -4.98 10.48
N THR A 223 4.89 -4.16 10.80
CA THR A 223 5.06 -2.73 11.09
C THR A 223 4.44 -2.44 12.46
N PRO A 224 5.15 -2.67 13.57
CA PRO A 224 4.56 -2.59 14.91
C PRO A 224 3.95 -1.21 15.18
N LEU A 225 2.73 -1.19 15.75
CA LEU A 225 1.95 0.02 16.03
C LEU A 225 2.79 1.12 16.70
N GLY A 226 3.59 0.74 17.71
CA GLY A 226 4.39 1.69 18.49
C GLY A 226 5.50 2.39 17.72
N THR A 227 6.04 1.77 16.68
CA THR A 227 7.14 2.32 15.88
C THR A 227 6.69 2.80 14.49
N ALA A 228 5.55 2.33 14.01
CA ALA A 228 5.09 2.63 12.66
C ALA A 228 3.95 3.67 12.62
N ALA A 229 2.93 3.56 13.48
CA ALA A 229 1.78 4.46 13.42
C ALA A 229 1.83 5.57 14.48
N LEU A 230 2.19 5.25 15.74
CA LEU A 230 2.17 6.26 16.80
C LEU A 230 3.09 7.46 16.54
N PRO A 231 4.33 7.30 16.01
CA PRO A 231 5.18 8.45 15.73
C PRO A 231 4.61 9.38 14.64
N LEU A 232 3.79 8.86 13.73
CA LEU A 232 3.16 9.68 12.68
C LEU A 232 2.18 10.71 13.25
N LEU A 233 1.57 10.43 14.42
CA LEU A 233 0.65 11.36 15.08
C LEU A 233 1.33 12.68 15.50
N GLU A 234 2.64 12.66 15.72
CA GLU A 234 3.42 13.83 16.12
C GLU A 234 3.72 14.77 14.94
N HIS A 235 3.63 14.27 13.70
CA HIS A 235 4.09 14.97 12.51
C HIS A 235 2.98 15.34 11.52
N LEU A 236 1.80 14.72 11.65
CA LEU A 236 0.64 14.97 10.77
C LEU A 236 -0.34 15.93 11.47
N ALA A 237 -0.75 16.97 10.75
CA ALA A 237 -1.58 18.04 11.34
C ALA A 237 -3.05 17.63 11.57
N ASP A 238 -3.64 16.87 10.64
CA ASP A 238 -5.03 16.39 10.71
C ASP A 238 -5.00 14.86 10.55
N VAL A 239 -4.92 14.17 11.66
CA VAL A 239 -4.76 12.71 11.69
C VAL A 239 -5.68 12.04 12.69
N HIS A 240 -6.30 10.95 12.25
CA HIS A 240 -7.04 10.02 13.09
C HIS A 240 -6.34 8.66 13.08
N LEU A 241 -6.31 7.98 14.20
CA LEU A 241 -5.82 6.59 14.30
C LEU A 241 -6.96 5.67 14.73
N TYR A 242 -7.18 4.62 13.94
CA TYR A 242 -8.08 3.53 14.29
C TYR A 242 -7.29 2.23 14.43
N VAL A 243 -7.32 1.65 15.62
CA VAL A 243 -6.64 0.39 15.92
C VAL A 243 -7.65 -0.75 15.98
N LEU A 244 -7.41 -1.79 15.20
CA LEU A 244 -8.21 -3.02 15.17
C LEU A 244 -7.59 -4.05 16.10
N GLY A 245 -8.30 -4.41 17.15
CA GLY A 245 -7.91 -5.53 18.04
C GLY A 245 -8.03 -6.86 17.29
N ARG A 246 -7.21 -7.84 17.66
CA ARG A 246 -7.14 -9.16 17.02
C ARG A 246 -6.91 -9.08 15.50
N CYS A 247 -5.97 -8.21 15.12
CA CYS A 247 -5.62 -7.94 13.74
C CYS A 247 -4.11 -7.82 13.60
N GLY A 248 -3.55 -8.49 12.60
CA GLY A 248 -2.15 -8.39 12.20
C GLY A 248 -1.93 -7.28 11.18
N HIS A 249 -1.08 -7.56 10.19
CA HIS A 249 -0.61 -6.58 9.21
C HIS A 249 -1.60 -6.26 8.09
N VAL A 250 -2.64 -7.08 7.87
CA VAL A 250 -3.55 -6.94 6.70
C VAL A 250 -5.01 -6.71 7.13
N PRO A 251 -5.35 -5.54 7.70
CA PRO A 251 -6.72 -5.20 8.13
C PRO A 251 -7.80 -5.44 7.08
N ALA A 252 -7.49 -5.17 5.80
CA ALA A 252 -8.42 -5.37 4.70
C ALA A 252 -8.82 -6.84 4.48
N LEU A 253 -7.95 -7.78 4.88
CA LEU A 253 -8.18 -9.22 4.77
C LEU A 253 -8.76 -9.80 6.07
N GLU A 254 -8.22 -9.38 7.23
CA GLU A 254 -8.59 -9.93 8.54
C GLU A 254 -9.91 -9.38 9.07
N HIS A 255 -10.21 -8.10 8.79
CA HIS A 255 -11.43 -7.41 9.20
C HIS A 255 -12.12 -6.69 8.03
N PRO A 256 -12.50 -7.42 6.95
CA PRO A 256 -12.95 -6.80 5.70
C PRO A 256 -14.21 -5.94 5.84
N HIS A 257 -15.11 -6.26 6.76
CA HIS A 257 -16.34 -5.48 6.99
C HIS A 257 -16.04 -4.16 7.70
N ASP A 258 -15.26 -4.20 8.78
CA ASP A 258 -14.88 -2.99 9.52
C ASP A 258 -14.00 -2.09 8.68
N PHE A 259 -13.04 -2.67 7.96
CA PHE A 259 -12.17 -1.93 7.06
C PHE A 259 -12.96 -1.17 5.99
N ARG A 260 -13.88 -1.84 5.28
CA ARG A 260 -14.73 -1.20 4.27
C ARG A 260 -15.63 -0.12 4.85
N ARG A 261 -16.19 -0.34 6.04
CA ARG A 261 -16.99 0.66 6.75
C ARG A 261 -16.17 1.90 7.10
N LEU A 262 -14.95 1.72 7.61
CA LEU A 262 -14.02 2.81 7.91
C LEU A 262 -13.69 3.62 6.65
N LEU A 263 -13.35 2.93 5.54
CA LEU A 263 -13.10 3.59 4.25
C LEU A 263 -14.31 4.40 3.81
N SER A 264 -15.51 3.79 3.78
CA SER A 264 -16.73 4.46 3.35
C SER A 264 -17.03 5.69 4.19
N CYS A 265 -16.93 5.58 5.51
CA CYS A 265 -17.16 6.70 6.42
C CYS A 265 -16.15 7.83 6.24
N PHE A 266 -14.85 7.50 6.09
CA PHE A 266 -13.81 8.51 5.99
C PHE A 266 -13.77 9.16 4.61
N LEU A 267 -13.87 8.38 3.54
CA LEU A 267 -13.85 8.88 2.16
C LEU A 267 -15.12 9.68 1.81
N GLY A 268 -16.28 9.32 2.38
CA GLY A 268 -17.57 9.98 2.12
C GLY A 268 -17.84 11.24 2.96
N ARG A 269 -16.94 11.64 3.86
CA ARG A 269 -17.11 12.88 4.62
C ARG A 269 -17.05 14.09 3.67
N GLU A 270 -18.00 14.99 3.77
CA GLU A 270 -17.88 16.29 3.13
C GLU A 270 -16.69 17.05 3.75
N ARG A 271 -15.96 17.83 2.95
CA ARG A 271 -14.99 18.77 3.51
C ARG A 271 -15.81 19.79 4.29
N GLY A 272 -15.59 19.91 5.58
CA GLY A 272 -16.11 21.05 6.34
C GLY A 272 -15.62 22.36 5.71
N PRO A 273 -16.39 23.44 5.89
CA PRO A 273 -16.05 24.75 5.35
C PRO A 273 -14.71 25.27 5.87
#